data_bf6eb337193424523e7b75007ba5c23d
#
_entry.id   bf6eb337193424523e7b75007ba5c23d
#
_cell.length_a   1.000
_cell.length_b   1.000
_cell.length_c   1.000
_cell.angle_alpha   90.00
_cell.angle_beta   90.00
_cell.angle_gamma   90.00
#
_symmetry.space_group_name_H-M   'P 1'
#
loop_
_entity.id
_entity.type
_entity.pdbx_description
1 polymer ?
#
loop_
_entity_poly.entity_id
_entity_poly.type
_entity_poly.pdbx_seq_one_letter_code
_entity_poly.pdbx_strand_id
1 'polypeptide(L)'
;FGLILYGIGSLLFIPSEQLMSFNFFLFSLFVIGCGLTFLETAANPYVTELGDRETAASRLNLAQSFNGLGCICAPVIGGMLLFSGNGEANIALPYTVMGVVVLSVALVFFRIRLPEIDHDDCEETTAEAKAGLKGLWKHRCFTWGVMALFCYEIAEISINSFFINYVTDDGWMDAHDAAIVLSFGGLGLFMVGRIIGSWIMSYIRAEKVLFICAIFTVLGALFVTLNLGVLSKGALFACYIFEAIMFPTIFAISLRGLGDYTKRASSFLMMSPIGGAVGPLLMGYVADISTMSFSFVVPLFGYAVVLIYSYMVMAKKLY
;
A
#
# COMPACT_ATOMS: atom_id res chain seq x y z
N PHE A 1 11.81 14.63 9.43
CA PHE A 1 12.61 13.54 10.00
C PHE A 1 12.63 12.31 9.07
N GLY A 2 11.47 11.79 8.64
CA GLY A 2 11.36 10.62 7.74
C GLY A 2 12.14 10.75 6.44
N LEU A 3 12.11 11.91 5.77
CA LEU A 3 12.89 12.17 4.55
C LEU A 3 14.39 12.08 4.79
N ILE A 4 14.88 12.60 5.92
CA ILE A 4 16.29 12.54 6.28
C ILE A 4 16.71 11.09 6.52
N LEU A 5 15.90 10.34 7.27
CA LEU A 5 16.18 8.94 7.58
C LEU A 5 16.19 8.08 6.30
N TYR A 6 15.21 8.30 5.42
CA TYR A 6 15.15 7.66 4.11
C TYR A 6 16.39 7.97 3.26
N GLY A 7 16.76 9.26 3.17
CA GLY A 7 17.93 9.70 2.39
C GLY A 7 19.24 9.13 2.93
N ILE A 8 19.44 9.15 4.26
CA ILE A 8 20.61 8.53 4.90
C ILE A 8 20.64 7.03 4.62
N GLY A 9 19.51 6.31 4.80
CA GLY A 9 19.41 4.89 4.50
C GLY A 9 19.79 4.56 3.06
N SER A 10 19.38 5.41 2.10
CA SER A 10 19.74 5.25 0.69
C SER A 10 21.24 5.48 0.45
N LEU A 11 21.88 6.45 1.11
CA LEU A 11 23.32 6.69 0.97
C LEU A 11 24.16 5.61 1.65
N LEU A 12 23.64 4.87 2.64
CA LEU A 12 24.32 3.73 3.26
C LEU A 12 24.57 2.56 2.28
N PHE A 13 23.94 2.57 1.12
CA PHE A 13 24.25 1.58 0.06
C PHE A 13 25.65 1.75 -0.51
N ILE A 14 26.24 2.95 -0.47
CA ILE A 14 27.63 3.20 -0.92
C ILE A 14 28.62 2.37 -0.10
N PRO A 15 28.70 2.52 1.24
CA PRO A 15 29.59 1.67 2.03
C PRO A 15 29.16 0.20 2.03
N SER A 16 27.89 -0.12 1.84
CA SER A 16 27.41 -1.51 1.74
C SER A 16 28.00 -2.24 0.56
N GLU A 17 28.06 -1.60 -0.60
CA GLU A 17 28.69 -2.14 -1.81
C GLU A 17 30.22 -2.30 -1.62
N GLN A 18 30.89 -1.28 -1.05
CA GLN A 18 32.34 -1.32 -0.79
C GLN A 18 32.74 -2.45 0.19
N LEU A 19 31.92 -2.69 1.21
CA LEU A 19 32.15 -3.73 2.22
C LEU A 19 31.72 -5.11 1.76
N MET A 20 31.01 -5.24 0.63
CA MET A 20 30.41 -6.49 0.13
C MET A 20 29.65 -7.26 1.22
N SER A 21 29.01 -6.54 2.14
CA SER A 21 28.36 -7.11 3.33
C SER A 21 26.85 -7.15 3.18
N PHE A 22 26.30 -8.37 3.08
CA PHE A 22 24.86 -8.59 3.02
C PHE A 22 24.11 -8.05 4.25
N ASN A 23 24.69 -8.19 5.43
CA ASN A 23 24.08 -7.66 6.66
C ASN A 23 24.01 -6.14 6.65
N PHE A 24 25.01 -5.46 6.11
CA PHE A 24 25.00 -4.01 5.98
C PHE A 24 23.99 -3.55 4.92
N PHE A 25 23.84 -4.28 3.85
CA PHE A 25 22.79 -4.07 2.85
C PHE A 25 21.39 -4.16 3.48
N LEU A 26 21.10 -5.20 4.26
CA LEU A 26 19.83 -5.34 4.98
C LEU A 26 19.60 -4.21 6.00
N PHE A 27 20.66 -3.79 6.69
CA PHE A 27 20.57 -2.64 7.59
C PHE A 27 20.21 -1.35 6.86
N SER A 28 20.79 -1.11 5.69
CA SER A 28 20.47 0.06 4.85
C SER A 28 19.00 0.04 4.41
N LEU A 29 18.49 -1.11 3.97
CA LEU A 29 17.05 -1.31 3.65
C LEU A 29 16.16 -1.07 4.88
N PHE A 30 16.56 -1.53 6.05
CA PHE A 30 15.81 -1.31 7.29
C PHE A 30 15.71 0.19 7.61
N VAL A 31 16.79 0.94 7.47
CA VAL A 31 16.79 2.40 7.69
C VAL A 31 15.89 3.12 6.69
N ILE A 32 15.90 2.72 5.41
CA ILE A 32 14.97 3.22 4.39
C ILE A 32 13.52 2.92 4.81
N GLY A 33 13.22 1.68 5.21
CA GLY A 33 11.90 1.27 5.66
C GLY A 33 11.39 2.07 6.85
N CYS A 34 12.25 2.35 7.83
CA CYS A 34 11.93 3.25 8.93
C CYS A 34 11.58 4.66 8.43
N GLY A 35 12.36 5.21 7.48
CA GLY A 35 12.10 6.51 6.87
C GLY A 35 10.74 6.56 6.17
N LEU A 36 10.40 5.54 5.38
CA LEU A 36 9.10 5.39 4.72
C LEU A 36 7.94 5.33 5.72
N THR A 37 8.09 4.54 6.78
CA THR A 37 7.05 4.43 7.82
C THR A 37 6.76 5.78 8.48
N PHE A 38 7.80 6.56 8.80
CA PHE A 38 7.63 7.92 9.32
C PHE A 38 6.89 8.83 8.33
N LEU A 39 7.25 8.75 7.04
CA LEU A 39 6.62 9.57 6.00
C LEU A 39 5.15 9.22 5.83
N GLU A 40 4.81 7.96 5.69
CA GLU A 40 3.42 7.53 5.46
C GLU A 40 2.54 7.79 6.68
N THR A 41 3.06 7.55 7.89
CA THR A 41 2.34 7.81 9.14
C THR A 41 2.03 9.30 9.33
N ALA A 42 2.87 10.20 8.82
CA ALA A 42 2.66 11.63 8.88
C ALA A 42 1.86 12.17 7.69
N ALA A 43 2.18 11.75 6.46
CA ALA A 43 1.61 12.31 5.24
C ALA A 43 0.15 11.88 5.01
N ASN A 44 -0.18 10.60 5.23
CA ASN A 44 -1.52 10.09 4.96
C ASN A 44 -2.61 10.77 5.83
N PRO A 45 -2.46 10.88 7.17
CA PRO A 45 -3.42 11.63 7.99
C PRO A 45 -3.45 13.12 7.63
N TYR A 46 -2.27 13.72 7.37
CA TYR A 46 -2.19 15.12 6.97
C TYR A 46 -3.02 15.41 5.73
N VAL A 47 -2.92 14.58 4.69
CA VAL A 47 -3.73 14.71 3.47
C VAL A 47 -5.23 14.53 3.77
N THR A 48 -5.60 13.65 4.71
CA THR A 48 -7.02 13.44 5.05
C THR A 48 -7.62 14.60 5.84
N GLU A 49 -6.84 15.28 6.66
CA GLU A 49 -7.29 16.42 7.46
C GLU A 49 -7.23 17.77 6.70
N LEU A 50 -6.49 17.86 5.60
CA LEU A 50 -6.37 19.04 4.75
C LEU A 50 -7.65 19.26 3.91
N GLY A 51 -8.63 20.01 4.42
CA GLY A 51 -9.87 20.34 3.72
C GLY A 51 -11.07 19.47 4.10
N ASP A 52 -12.10 19.43 3.26
CA ASP A 52 -13.38 18.81 3.61
C ASP A 52 -13.27 17.30 3.85
N ARG A 53 -13.87 16.83 4.95
CA ARG A 53 -13.89 15.41 5.35
C ARG A 53 -14.58 14.50 4.34
N GLU A 54 -15.55 15.00 3.59
CA GLU A 54 -16.28 14.23 2.58
C GLU A 54 -15.40 13.85 1.40
N THR A 55 -14.43 14.70 1.04
CA THR A 55 -13.49 14.48 -0.08
C THR A 55 -12.15 13.87 0.35
N ALA A 56 -11.95 13.58 1.63
CA ALA A 56 -10.69 13.06 2.17
C ALA A 56 -10.21 11.78 1.45
N ALA A 57 -11.11 10.84 1.18
CA ALA A 57 -10.79 9.61 0.46
C ALA A 57 -10.34 9.88 -0.98
N SER A 58 -11.01 10.81 -1.69
CA SER A 58 -10.63 11.21 -3.05
C SER A 58 -9.24 11.85 -3.07
N ARG A 59 -8.97 12.79 -2.14
CA ARG A 59 -7.64 13.44 -2.03
C ARG A 59 -6.53 12.44 -1.75
N LEU A 60 -6.77 11.53 -0.81
CA LEU A 60 -5.76 10.52 -0.45
C LEU A 60 -5.51 9.56 -1.62
N ASN A 61 -6.55 9.13 -2.34
CA ASN A 61 -6.40 8.31 -3.54
C ASN A 61 -5.62 9.03 -4.64
N LEU A 62 -5.88 10.33 -4.86
CA LEU A 62 -5.13 11.11 -5.83
C LEU A 62 -3.65 11.24 -5.43
N ALA A 63 -3.36 11.53 -4.16
CA ALA A 63 -1.99 11.58 -3.65
C ALA A 63 -1.27 10.23 -3.81
N GLN A 64 -1.95 9.14 -3.48
CA GLN A 64 -1.42 7.78 -3.64
C GLN A 64 -1.28 7.34 -5.12
N SER A 65 -1.89 8.03 -6.08
CA SER A 65 -1.68 7.77 -7.51
C SER A 65 -0.24 8.06 -7.94
N PHE A 66 0.41 9.04 -7.30
CA PHE A 66 1.85 9.31 -7.52
C PHE A 66 2.75 8.18 -7.03
N ASN A 67 2.34 7.47 -5.97
CA ASN A 67 3.01 6.25 -5.55
C ASN A 67 2.91 5.17 -6.66
N GLY A 68 1.71 4.97 -7.24
CA GLY A 68 1.52 4.06 -8.38
C GLY A 68 2.43 4.41 -9.58
N LEU A 69 2.58 5.70 -9.91
CA LEU A 69 3.52 6.16 -10.93
C LEU A 69 4.97 5.78 -10.57
N GLY A 70 5.35 5.94 -9.30
CA GLY A 70 6.65 5.51 -8.80
C GLY A 70 6.89 4.02 -8.99
N CYS A 71 5.89 3.18 -8.71
CA CYS A 71 5.98 1.73 -8.89
C CYS A 71 6.23 1.31 -10.34
N ILE A 72 5.72 2.06 -11.32
CA ILE A 72 5.96 1.81 -12.74
C ILE A 72 7.34 2.33 -13.17
N CYS A 73 7.71 3.55 -12.76
CA CYS A 73 8.95 4.20 -13.19
C CYS A 73 10.19 3.61 -12.49
N ALA A 74 10.07 3.17 -11.25
CA ALA A 74 11.22 2.72 -10.44
C ALA A 74 11.96 1.51 -11.04
N PRO A 75 11.32 0.44 -11.54
CA PRO A 75 12.03 -0.66 -12.17
C PRO A 75 12.76 -0.24 -13.46
N VAL A 76 12.16 0.66 -14.24
CA VAL A 76 12.76 1.17 -15.48
C VAL A 76 13.99 2.02 -15.19
N ILE A 77 13.84 3.03 -14.33
CA ILE A 77 14.94 3.93 -13.93
C ILE A 77 16.02 3.14 -13.18
N GLY A 78 15.61 2.29 -12.24
CA GLY A 78 16.51 1.44 -11.46
C GLY A 78 17.33 0.50 -12.35
N GLY A 79 16.67 -0.15 -13.32
CA GLY A 79 17.35 -0.99 -14.30
C GLY A 79 18.33 -0.24 -15.18
N MET A 80 17.96 0.95 -15.69
CA MET A 80 18.86 1.81 -16.45
C MET A 80 20.08 2.23 -15.65
N LEU A 81 19.92 2.59 -14.38
CA LEU A 81 21.02 3.01 -13.53
C LEU A 81 21.89 1.82 -13.08
N LEU A 82 21.26 0.67 -12.79
CA LEU A 82 21.95 -0.53 -12.35
C LEU A 82 22.94 -1.06 -13.41
N PHE A 83 22.54 -0.99 -14.68
CA PHE A 83 23.34 -1.50 -15.81
C PHE A 83 24.00 -0.39 -16.64
N SER A 84 24.12 0.83 -16.10
CA SER A 84 24.74 1.98 -16.80
C SER A 84 26.27 1.91 -16.87
N GLY A 85 26.92 0.95 -16.22
CA GLY A 85 28.37 0.72 -16.22
C GLY A 85 28.84 -0.26 -17.30
N ASN A 86 30.14 -0.55 -17.34
CA ASN A 86 30.79 -1.43 -18.33
C ASN A 86 30.47 -2.93 -18.12
N GLY A 87 29.20 -3.29 -17.89
CA GLY A 87 28.72 -4.66 -17.76
C GLY A 87 28.67 -5.21 -16.34
N GLU A 88 29.11 -4.47 -15.33
CA GLU A 88 28.94 -4.82 -13.92
C GLU A 88 27.75 -4.05 -13.33
N ALA A 89 26.90 -4.76 -12.59
CA ALA A 89 25.75 -4.16 -11.94
C ALA A 89 26.19 -3.30 -10.74
N ASN A 90 25.90 -2.03 -10.77
CA ASN A 90 26.21 -1.07 -9.68
C ASN A 90 24.95 -0.84 -8.83
N ILE A 91 24.84 -1.54 -7.71
CA ILE A 91 23.68 -1.47 -6.82
C ILE A 91 23.62 -0.14 -6.08
N ALA A 92 24.76 0.46 -5.71
CA ALA A 92 24.79 1.72 -4.98
C ALA A 92 24.30 2.91 -5.79
N LEU A 93 24.48 2.90 -7.12
CA LEU A 93 24.16 4.04 -7.98
C LEU A 93 22.69 4.46 -7.91
N PRO A 94 21.69 3.58 -8.17
CA PRO A 94 20.28 3.96 -8.09
C PRO A 94 19.87 4.44 -6.69
N TYR A 95 20.37 3.79 -5.64
CA TYR A 95 20.08 4.23 -4.26
C TYR A 95 20.74 5.57 -3.91
N THR A 96 21.94 5.83 -4.41
CA THR A 96 22.63 7.12 -4.24
C THR A 96 21.84 8.24 -4.90
N VAL A 97 21.42 8.06 -6.15
CA VAL A 97 20.61 9.05 -6.87
C VAL A 97 19.31 9.32 -6.11
N MET A 98 18.63 8.27 -5.67
CA MET A 98 17.40 8.39 -4.89
C MET A 98 17.66 9.12 -3.55
N GLY A 99 18.73 8.79 -2.85
CA GLY A 99 19.12 9.45 -1.60
C GLY A 99 19.35 10.95 -1.78
N VAL A 100 20.07 11.35 -2.83
CA VAL A 100 20.31 12.76 -3.15
C VAL A 100 19.02 13.49 -3.47
N VAL A 101 18.12 12.89 -4.28
CA VAL A 101 16.82 13.47 -4.60
C VAL A 101 15.98 13.66 -3.34
N VAL A 102 15.87 12.64 -2.49
CA VAL A 102 15.07 12.70 -1.26
C VAL A 102 15.63 13.72 -0.27
N LEU A 103 16.94 13.81 -0.12
CA LEU A 103 17.56 14.84 0.75
C LEU A 103 17.36 16.25 0.17
N SER A 104 17.38 16.41 -1.13
CA SER A 104 17.05 17.68 -1.78
C SER A 104 15.60 18.10 -1.49
N VAL A 105 14.66 17.15 -1.58
CA VAL A 105 13.27 17.37 -1.18
C VAL A 105 13.16 17.71 0.31
N ALA A 106 13.90 17.02 1.18
CA ALA A 106 13.95 17.34 2.60
C ALA A 106 14.39 18.79 2.85
N LEU A 107 15.40 19.26 2.12
CA LEU A 107 15.89 20.64 2.23
C LEU A 107 14.81 21.66 1.80
N VAL A 108 14.04 21.36 0.75
CA VAL A 108 12.91 22.18 0.32
C VAL A 108 11.84 22.23 1.41
N PHE A 109 11.47 21.09 2.00
CA PHE A 109 10.49 21.04 3.09
C PHE A 109 10.93 21.80 4.35
N PHE A 110 12.22 21.91 4.63
CA PHE A 110 12.72 22.78 5.70
C PHE A 110 12.44 24.28 5.48
N ARG A 111 12.25 24.69 4.21
CA ARG A 111 11.97 26.09 3.83
C ARG A 111 10.48 26.40 3.73
N ILE A 112 9.64 25.38 3.52
CA ILE A 112 8.21 25.53 3.35
C ILE A 112 7.53 25.43 4.72
N ARG A 113 6.69 26.40 5.05
CA ARG A 113 5.77 26.33 6.20
C ARG A 113 4.50 25.62 5.74
N LEU A 114 4.32 24.40 6.19
CA LEU A 114 3.06 23.68 5.99
C LEU A 114 1.98 24.27 6.91
N PRO A 115 0.68 24.33 6.47
CA PRO A 115 -0.43 24.68 7.36
C PRO A 115 -0.42 23.78 8.61
N GLU A 116 -0.44 24.40 9.78
CA GLU A 116 -0.57 23.65 11.02
C GLU A 116 -2.02 23.18 11.17
N ILE A 117 -2.18 21.89 11.43
CA ILE A 117 -3.47 21.33 11.81
C ILE A 117 -3.52 21.43 13.34
N ASP A 118 -4.31 22.39 13.85
CA ASP A 118 -4.48 22.60 15.30
C ASP A 118 -5.08 21.36 15.93
N HIS A 119 -4.22 20.54 16.51
CA HIS A 119 -4.59 19.60 17.55
C HIS A 119 -3.93 20.11 18.83
N ASP A 120 -4.73 20.44 19.84
CA ASP A 120 -4.24 20.77 21.17
C ASP A 120 -3.30 19.65 21.65
N ASP A 121 -1.99 19.90 21.56
CA ASP A 121 -0.96 19.02 22.10
C ASP A 121 -0.98 19.12 23.63
N CYS A 122 -2.01 18.55 24.27
CA CYS A 122 -1.98 18.28 25.71
C CYS A 122 -0.93 17.19 25.94
N GLU A 123 0.08 17.47 26.77
CA GLU A 123 1.01 16.47 27.29
C GLU A 123 0.21 15.44 28.10
N GLU A 124 -0.14 14.33 27.44
CA GLU A 124 -0.92 13.25 28.11
C GLU A 124 -0.04 12.49 29.09
N THR A 125 -0.52 12.32 30.30
CA THR A 125 0.09 11.39 31.27
C THR A 125 -0.03 9.93 30.78
N THR A 126 0.88 9.06 31.25
CA THR A 126 0.88 7.62 30.84
C THR A 126 -0.44 6.91 31.14
N ALA A 127 -1.20 7.38 32.13
CA ALA A 127 -2.51 6.83 32.50
C ALA A 127 -3.60 7.30 31.51
N GLU A 128 -3.58 8.56 31.10
CA GLU A 128 -4.47 9.12 30.07
C GLU A 128 -4.20 8.49 28.70
N ALA A 129 -2.93 8.24 28.39
CA ALA A 129 -2.52 7.53 27.19
C ALA A 129 -3.12 6.11 27.12
N LYS A 130 -3.10 5.34 28.23
CA LYS A 130 -3.72 4.01 28.32
C LYS A 130 -5.25 4.05 28.26
N ALA A 131 -5.87 5.04 28.90
CA ALA A 131 -7.31 5.24 28.83
C ALA A 131 -7.75 5.64 27.41
N GLY A 132 -6.97 6.48 26.74
CA GLY A 132 -7.17 6.85 25.35
C GLY A 132 -7.12 5.67 24.39
N LEU A 133 -6.16 4.74 24.56
CA LEU A 133 -6.09 3.51 23.76
C LEU A 133 -7.35 2.65 23.90
N LYS A 134 -7.83 2.43 25.13
CA LYS A 134 -9.08 1.68 25.37
C LYS A 134 -10.30 2.38 24.76
N GLY A 135 -10.31 3.71 24.75
CA GLY A 135 -11.33 4.52 24.08
C GLY A 135 -11.33 4.31 22.58
N LEU A 136 -10.16 4.35 21.94
CA LEU A 136 -9.98 4.18 20.50
C LEU A 136 -10.56 2.84 19.99
N TRP A 137 -10.27 1.73 20.67
CA TRP A 137 -10.78 0.41 20.28
C TRP A 137 -12.28 0.22 20.49
N LYS A 138 -12.98 1.14 21.14
CA LYS A 138 -14.45 1.14 21.22
C LYS A 138 -15.10 1.68 19.93
N HIS A 139 -14.36 2.44 19.13
CA HIS A 139 -14.84 2.91 17.83
C HIS A 139 -14.88 1.76 16.83
N ARG A 140 -16.06 1.21 16.59
CA ARG A 140 -16.25 0.03 15.73
C ARG A 140 -15.74 0.24 14.32
N CYS A 141 -15.96 1.43 13.74
CA CYS A 141 -15.49 1.75 12.39
C CYS A 141 -13.97 1.66 12.29
N PHE A 142 -13.24 2.15 13.29
CA PHE A 142 -11.79 2.06 13.37
C PHE A 142 -11.33 0.60 13.54
N THR A 143 -11.88 -0.14 14.50
CA THR A 143 -11.46 -1.51 14.79
C THR A 143 -11.65 -2.45 13.61
N TRP A 144 -12.82 -2.38 12.96
CA TRP A 144 -13.07 -3.12 11.72
C TRP A 144 -12.22 -2.61 10.56
N GLY A 145 -11.91 -1.31 10.53
CA GLY A 145 -11.04 -0.71 9.53
C GLY A 145 -9.60 -1.22 9.60
N VAL A 146 -9.03 -1.35 10.81
CA VAL A 146 -7.69 -1.95 10.99
C VAL A 146 -7.66 -3.40 10.48
N MET A 147 -8.69 -4.20 10.82
CA MET A 147 -8.79 -5.58 10.34
C MET A 147 -8.96 -5.64 8.81
N ALA A 148 -9.83 -4.81 8.26
CA ALA A 148 -10.07 -4.77 6.82
C ALA A 148 -8.80 -4.35 6.05
N LEU A 149 -8.06 -3.36 6.58
CA LEU A 149 -6.83 -2.90 5.95
C LEU A 149 -5.72 -3.95 6.02
N PHE A 150 -5.58 -4.64 7.15
CA PHE A 150 -4.65 -5.75 7.29
C PHE A 150 -4.96 -6.90 6.32
N CYS A 151 -6.24 -7.29 6.21
CA CYS A 151 -6.68 -8.32 5.27
C CYS A 151 -6.54 -7.89 3.79
N TYR A 152 -6.71 -6.59 3.51
CA TYR A 152 -6.47 -6.02 2.20
C TYR A 152 -4.99 -6.16 1.80
N GLU A 153 -4.06 -5.81 2.69
CA GLU A 153 -2.62 -5.94 2.46
C GLU A 153 -2.20 -7.41 2.23
N ILE A 154 -2.80 -8.35 2.97
CA ILE A 154 -2.64 -9.78 2.69
C ILE A 154 -3.01 -10.07 1.23
N ALA A 155 -4.14 -9.57 0.76
CA ALA A 155 -4.65 -9.88 -0.57
C ALA A 155 -3.81 -9.21 -1.68
N GLU A 156 -3.58 -7.89 -1.59
CA GLU A 156 -2.85 -7.11 -2.59
C GLU A 156 -1.43 -7.63 -2.80
N ILE A 157 -0.67 -7.76 -1.71
CA ILE A 157 0.73 -8.17 -1.81
C ILE A 157 0.86 -9.63 -2.24
N SER A 158 -0.09 -10.50 -1.87
CA SER A 158 -0.14 -11.88 -2.36
C SER A 158 -0.32 -11.95 -3.88
N ILE A 159 -1.26 -11.18 -4.43
CA ILE A 159 -1.48 -11.13 -5.88
C ILE A 159 -0.22 -10.62 -6.59
N ASN A 160 0.35 -9.52 -6.11
CA ASN A 160 1.56 -8.93 -6.69
C ASN A 160 2.75 -9.92 -6.67
N SER A 161 2.94 -10.64 -5.56
CA SER A 161 4.05 -11.57 -5.37
C SER A 161 3.91 -12.84 -6.22
N PHE A 162 2.69 -13.32 -6.44
CA PHE A 162 2.44 -14.57 -7.14
C PHE A 162 1.91 -14.40 -8.57
N PHE A 163 1.80 -13.17 -9.06
CA PHE A 163 1.34 -12.91 -10.43
C PHE A 163 2.17 -13.66 -11.48
N ILE A 164 3.51 -13.52 -11.43
CA ILE A 164 4.43 -14.15 -12.38
C ILE A 164 4.28 -15.67 -12.29
N ASN A 165 4.29 -16.23 -11.06
CA ASN A 165 4.14 -17.65 -10.83
C ASN A 165 2.83 -18.19 -11.44
N TYR A 166 1.71 -17.49 -11.22
CA TYR A 166 0.41 -17.90 -11.75
C TYR A 166 0.36 -17.94 -13.27
N VAL A 167 0.88 -16.90 -13.95
CA VAL A 167 0.80 -16.82 -15.41
C VAL A 167 1.81 -17.73 -16.11
N THR A 168 2.93 -18.07 -15.44
CA THR A 168 3.93 -19.00 -15.95
C THR A 168 3.53 -20.47 -15.71
N ASP A 169 2.90 -20.78 -14.58
CA ASP A 169 2.39 -22.11 -14.25
C ASP A 169 1.34 -22.60 -15.25
N ASP A 170 0.46 -21.69 -15.67
CA ASP A 170 -0.57 -21.94 -16.70
C ASP A 170 -0.01 -21.95 -18.15
N GLY A 171 1.31 -21.71 -18.30
CA GLY A 171 1.99 -21.68 -19.61
C GLY A 171 1.50 -20.55 -20.54
N TRP A 172 0.88 -19.52 -19.98
CA TRP A 172 0.34 -18.41 -20.77
C TRP A 172 1.43 -17.50 -21.34
N MET A 173 2.50 -17.23 -20.58
CA MET A 173 3.65 -16.45 -21.01
C MET A 173 4.91 -16.89 -20.25
N ASP A 174 6.07 -16.48 -20.73
CA ASP A 174 7.32 -16.70 -20.02
C ASP A 174 7.50 -15.70 -18.87
N ALA A 175 8.48 -15.92 -18.00
CA ALA A 175 8.72 -15.08 -16.82
C ALA A 175 9.15 -13.64 -17.18
N HIS A 176 9.82 -13.45 -18.32
CA HIS A 176 10.25 -12.13 -18.76
C HIS A 176 9.04 -11.29 -19.21
N ASP A 177 8.19 -11.85 -20.04
CA ASP A 177 6.97 -11.18 -20.49
C ASP A 177 5.99 -10.96 -19.34
N ALA A 178 5.90 -11.92 -18.43
CA ALA A 178 5.08 -11.81 -17.21
C ALA A 178 5.50 -10.63 -16.31
N ALA A 179 6.81 -10.39 -16.18
CA ALA A 179 7.32 -9.24 -15.41
C ALA A 179 6.96 -7.90 -16.07
N ILE A 180 7.03 -7.83 -17.40
CA ILE A 180 6.63 -6.63 -18.17
C ILE A 180 5.13 -6.40 -18.03
N VAL A 181 4.32 -7.46 -18.17
CA VAL A 181 2.87 -7.41 -18.05
C VAL A 181 2.43 -7.06 -16.63
N LEU A 182 3.11 -7.55 -15.60
CA LEU A 182 2.86 -7.11 -14.22
C LEU A 182 3.11 -5.61 -14.07
N SER A 183 4.26 -5.12 -14.54
CA SER A 183 4.66 -3.73 -14.35
C SER A 183 3.75 -2.75 -15.09
N PHE A 184 3.53 -2.96 -16.38
CA PHE A 184 2.73 -2.04 -17.20
C PHE A 184 1.25 -2.38 -17.26
N GLY A 185 0.90 -3.67 -17.26
CA GLY A 185 -0.47 -4.15 -17.25
C GLY A 185 -1.07 -4.11 -15.83
N GLY A 186 -0.56 -4.89 -14.89
CA GLY A 186 -1.08 -4.97 -13.53
C GLY A 186 -0.97 -3.64 -12.77
N LEU A 187 0.26 -3.20 -12.49
CA LEU A 187 0.51 -1.96 -11.73
C LEU A 187 0.09 -0.70 -12.49
N GLY A 188 0.13 -0.73 -13.84
CA GLY A 188 -0.42 0.34 -14.67
C GLY A 188 -1.94 0.49 -14.51
N LEU A 189 -2.69 -0.61 -14.54
CA LEU A 189 -4.13 -0.63 -14.29
C LEU A 189 -4.46 -0.21 -12.85
N PHE A 190 -3.64 -0.61 -11.89
CA PHE A 190 -3.76 -0.18 -10.50
C PHE A 190 -3.62 1.35 -10.35
N MET A 191 -2.64 1.97 -11.01
CA MET A 191 -2.50 3.43 -11.02
C MET A 191 -3.71 4.11 -11.69
N VAL A 192 -4.15 3.61 -12.85
CA VAL A 192 -5.32 4.13 -13.57
C VAL A 192 -6.58 3.98 -12.70
N GLY A 193 -6.74 2.85 -12.02
CA GLY A 193 -7.84 2.59 -11.07
C GLY A 193 -7.88 3.62 -9.94
N ARG A 194 -6.73 4.02 -9.39
CA ARG A 194 -6.65 5.07 -8.37
C ARG A 194 -7.09 6.44 -8.89
N ILE A 195 -6.64 6.82 -10.07
CA ILE A 195 -7.00 8.11 -10.68
C ILE A 195 -8.50 8.16 -10.97
N ILE A 196 -9.03 7.14 -11.65
CA ILE A 196 -10.46 7.03 -11.97
C ILE A 196 -11.29 6.96 -10.70
N GLY A 197 -10.88 6.15 -9.72
CA GLY A 197 -11.56 6.01 -8.44
C GLY A 197 -11.58 7.31 -7.65
N SER A 198 -10.47 8.06 -7.62
CA SER A 198 -10.41 9.40 -7.01
C SER A 198 -11.43 10.35 -7.67
N TRP A 199 -11.48 10.35 -9.01
CA TRP A 199 -12.43 11.18 -9.76
C TRP A 199 -13.89 10.77 -9.48
N ILE A 200 -14.21 9.48 -9.46
CA ILE A 200 -15.55 8.98 -9.14
C ILE A 200 -15.96 9.37 -7.70
N MET A 201 -15.03 9.26 -6.74
CA MET A 201 -15.29 9.60 -5.34
C MET A 201 -15.46 11.11 -5.08
N SER A 202 -15.17 11.98 -6.04
CA SER A 202 -15.53 13.39 -5.95
C SER A 202 -17.04 13.66 -6.19
N TYR A 203 -17.74 12.69 -6.80
CA TYR A 203 -19.18 12.77 -7.09
C TYR A 203 -20.01 11.76 -6.31
N ILE A 204 -19.42 10.63 -5.96
CA ILE A 204 -20.09 9.50 -5.30
C ILE A 204 -19.43 9.26 -3.94
N ARG A 205 -20.24 8.97 -2.91
CA ARG A 205 -19.73 8.66 -1.57
C ARG A 205 -18.74 7.50 -1.60
N ALA A 206 -17.59 7.70 -0.94
CA ALA A 206 -16.47 6.75 -0.91
C ALA A 206 -16.88 5.34 -0.44
N GLU A 207 -17.84 5.25 0.51
CA GLU A 207 -18.34 3.97 1.02
C GLU A 207 -19.06 3.15 -0.05
N LYS A 208 -19.81 3.81 -0.95
CA LYS A 208 -20.48 3.12 -2.07
C LYS A 208 -19.48 2.62 -3.10
N VAL A 209 -18.49 3.46 -3.44
CA VAL A 209 -17.45 3.10 -4.40
C VAL A 209 -16.64 1.94 -3.87
N LEU A 210 -16.22 2.00 -2.59
CA LEU A 210 -15.51 0.90 -1.93
C LEU A 210 -16.30 -0.41 -1.96
N PHE A 211 -17.60 -0.37 -1.68
CA PHE A 211 -18.44 -1.56 -1.69
C PHE A 211 -18.55 -2.19 -3.08
N ILE A 212 -18.76 -1.37 -4.12
CA ILE A 212 -18.81 -1.84 -5.50
C ILE A 212 -17.47 -2.48 -5.91
N CYS A 213 -16.37 -1.81 -5.64
CA CYS A 213 -15.03 -2.33 -5.93
C CYS A 213 -14.76 -3.64 -5.18
N ALA A 214 -15.15 -3.75 -3.91
CA ALA A 214 -14.99 -4.97 -3.13
C ALA A 214 -15.78 -6.16 -3.70
N ILE A 215 -16.98 -5.93 -4.28
CA ILE A 215 -17.71 -6.98 -4.99
C ILE A 215 -16.90 -7.49 -6.19
N PHE A 216 -16.39 -6.58 -7.02
CA PHE A 216 -15.64 -6.96 -8.22
C PHE A 216 -14.32 -7.67 -7.91
N THR A 217 -13.60 -7.27 -6.85
CA THR A 217 -12.37 -7.96 -6.44
C THR A 217 -12.65 -9.35 -5.86
N VAL A 218 -13.70 -9.51 -5.07
CA VAL A 218 -14.13 -10.85 -4.59
C VAL A 218 -14.50 -11.76 -5.74
N LEU A 219 -15.29 -11.28 -6.70
CA LEU A 219 -15.64 -12.06 -7.90
C LEU A 219 -14.40 -12.36 -8.75
N GLY A 220 -13.50 -11.37 -8.92
CA GLY A 220 -12.24 -11.56 -9.64
C GLY A 220 -11.36 -12.62 -9.01
N ALA A 221 -11.11 -12.54 -7.72
CA ALA A 221 -10.32 -13.51 -6.98
C ALA A 221 -10.97 -14.90 -6.99
N LEU A 222 -12.30 -14.98 -6.93
CA LEU A 222 -13.04 -16.25 -7.05
C LEU A 222 -12.83 -16.88 -8.43
N PHE A 223 -12.92 -16.11 -9.51
CA PHE A 223 -12.70 -16.64 -10.87
C PHE A 223 -11.27 -17.12 -11.08
N VAL A 224 -10.28 -16.43 -10.50
CA VAL A 224 -8.88 -16.88 -10.52
C VAL A 224 -8.73 -18.19 -9.74
N THR A 225 -9.30 -18.29 -8.55
CA THR A 225 -9.26 -19.49 -7.70
C THR A 225 -9.89 -20.70 -8.41
N LEU A 226 -10.99 -20.48 -9.15
CA LEU A 226 -11.69 -21.54 -9.90
C LEU A 226 -11.00 -21.93 -11.21
N ASN A 227 -9.95 -21.23 -11.61
CA ASN A 227 -9.19 -21.44 -12.85
C ASN A 227 -10.07 -21.61 -14.11
N LEU A 228 -10.89 -20.60 -14.41
CA LEU A 228 -11.81 -20.58 -15.54
C LEU A 228 -11.13 -20.18 -16.88
N GLY A 229 -9.84 -20.46 -17.03
CA GLY A 229 -9.07 -20.20 -18.24
C GLY A 229 -8.93 -18.69 -18.54
N VAL A 230 -9.34 -18.27 -19.76
CA VAL A 230 -9.20 -16.87 -20.20
C VAL A 230 -9.97 -15.89 -19.30
N LEU A 231 -11.09 -16.32 -18.73
CA LEU A 231 -11.88 -15.49 -17.81
C LEU A 231 -11.11 -15.19 -16.54
N SER A 232 -10.35 -16.14 -15.98
CA SER A 232 -9.51 -15.95 -14.81
C SER A 232 -8.40 -14.93 -15.06
N LYS A 233 -7.81 -14.95 -16.26
CA LYS A 233 -6.76 -13.99 -16.66
C LYS A 233 -7.33 -12.57 -16.71
N GLY A 234 -8.48 -12.38 -17.36
CA GLY A 234 -9.17 -11.09 -17.37
C GLY A 234 -9.60 -10.62 -15.98
N ALA A 235 -10.07 -11.55 -15.14
CA ALA A 235 -10.48 -11.27 -13.77
C ALA A 235 -9.28 -10.84 -12.88
N LEU A 236 -8.10 -11.42 -13.09
CA LEU A 236 -6.87 -11.01 -12.40
C LEU A 236 -6.52 -9.54 -12.68
N PHE A 237 -6.58 -9.11 -13.94
CA PHE A 237 -6.36 -7.70 -14.28
C PHE A 237 -7.46 -6.78 -13.76
N ALA A 238 -8.70 -7.25 -13.74
CA ALA A 238 -9.80 -6.51 -13.14
C ALA A 238 -9.58 -6.28 -11.63
N CYS A 239 -9.00 -7.25 -10.91
CA CYS A 239 -8.63 -7.07 -9.50
C CYS A 239 -7.75 -5.85 -9.31
N TYR A 240 -6.70 -5.65 -10.13
CA TYR A 240 -5.80 -4.49 -10.04
C TYR A 240 -6.52 -3.14 -10.13
N ILE A 241 -7.54 -3.04 -11.00
CA ILE A 241 -8.31 -1.81 -11.14
C ILE A 241 -9.15 -1.54 -9.90
N PHE A 242 -9.86 -2.56 -9.41
CA PHE A 242 -10.82 -2.38 -8.33
C PHE A 242 -10.20 -2.37 -6.94
N GLU A 243 -9.08 -3.07 -6.72
CA GLU A 243 -8.35 -3.04 -5.45
C GLU A 243 -7.62 -1.71 -5.22
N ALA A 244 -7.26 -1.02 -6.29
CA ALA A 244 -6.40 0.17 -6.27
C ALA A 244 -6.83 1.26 -5.29
N ILE A 245 -8.14 1.47 -5.12
CA ILE A 245 -8.69 2.51 -4.23
C ILE A 245 -8.87 2.05 -2.78
N MET A 246 -8.71 0.76 -2.48
CA MET A 246 -9.16 0.21 -1.20
C MET A 246 -8.36 0.73 -0.03
N PHE A 247 -7.02 0.67 -0.10
CA PHE A 247 -6.16 1.12 0.99
C PHE A 247 -6.47 2.56 1.42
N PRO A 248 -6.35 3.58 0.54
CA PRO A 248 -6.56 4.95 0.94
C PRO A 248 -8.02 5.24 1.33
N THR A 249 -8.96 4.52 0.75
CA THR A 249 -10.38 4.70 1.08
C THR A 249 -10.73 4.11 2.45
N ILE A 250 -10.29 2.88 2.76
CA ILE A 250 -10.46 2.26 4.09
C ILE A 250 -9.77 3.12 5.15
N PHE A 251 -8.54 3.56 4.88
CA PHE A 251 -7.77 4.42 5.79
C PHE A 251 -8.54 5.71 6.12
N ALA A 252 -8.98 6.46 5.09
CA ALA A 252 -9.71 7.70 5.27
C ALA A 252 -11.06 7.52 5.99
N ILE A 253 -11.80 6.44 5.69
CA ILE A 253 -13.07 6.14 6.36
C ILE A 253 -12.85 5.78 7.83
N SER A 254 -11.81 5.00 8.13
CA SER A 254 -11.51 4.52 9.47
C SER A 254 -11.08 5.65 10.43
N LEU A 255 -10.53 6.75 9.91
CA LEU A 255 -10.15 7.93 10.70
C LEU A 255 -11.31 8.90 10.96
N ARG A 256 -12.45 8.74 10.28
CA ARG A 256 -13.56 9.69 10.42
C ARG A 256 -14.12 9.69 11.84
N GLY A 257 -14.28 10.91 12.39
CA GLY A 257 -14.93 11.12 13.69
C GLY A 257 -14.11 10.74 14.91
N LEU A 258 -12.82 10.46 14.75
CA LEU A 258 -11.93 10.09 15.85
C LEU A 258 -11.37 11.29 16.62
N GLY A 259 -11.42 12.52 16.06
CA GLY A 259 -10.93 13.73 16.74
C GLY A 259 -9.48 13.54 17.24
N ASP A 260 -9.27 13.72 18.55
CA ASP A 260 -7.94 13.65 19.20
C ASP A 260 -7.27 12.27 19.05
N TYR A 261 -8.05 11.22 18.76
CA TYR A 261 -7.50 9.88 18.54
C TYR A 261 -6.87 9.70 17.15
N THR A 262 -7.00 10.67 16.22
CA THR A 262 -6.57 10.53 14.82
C THR A 262 -5.08 10.18 14.70
N LYS A 263 -4.20 10.86 15.46
CA LYS A 263 -2.74 10.59 15.45
C LYS A 263 -2.42 9.12 15.82
N ARG A 264 -3.07 8.59 16.86
CA ARG A 264 -2.86 7.21 17.31
C ARG A 264 -3.52 6.20 16.39
N ALA A 265 -4.72 6.50 15.94
CA ALA A 265 -5.46 5.66 15.01
C ALA A 265 -4.70 5.46 13.70
N SER A 266 -4.10 6.53 13.14
CA SER A 266 -3.30 6.44 11.92
C SER A 266 -2.07 5.54 12.10
N SER A 267 -1.40 5.60 13.27
CA SER A 267 -0.26 4.71 13.57
C SER A 267 -0.66 3.23 13.54
N PHE A 268 -1.83 2.87 14.12
CA PHE A 268 -2.33 1.49 14.05
C PHE A 268 -2.73 1.08 12.64
N LEU A 269 -3.37 1.96 11.87
CA LEU A 269 -3.70 1.69 10.47
C LEU A 269 -2.43 1.50 9.62
N MET A 270 -1.36 2.28 9.88
CA MET A 270 -0.08 2.14 9.20
C MET A 270 0.75 0.92 9.63
N MET A 271 0.27 0.12 10.59
CA MET A 271 0.83 -1.21 10.86
C MET A 271 0.26 -2.30 9.95
N SER A 272 -0.81 -2.02 9.21
CA SER A 272 -1.46 -3.00 8.31
C SER A 272 -0.55 -3.59 7.24
N PRO A 273 0.49 -2.90 6.70
CA PRO A 273 1.45 -3.51 5.77
C PRO A 273 2.16 -4.78 6.27
N ILE A 274 2.11 -5.07 7.59
CA ILE A 274 2.52 -6.37 8.14
C ILE A 274 1.73 -7.52 7.47
N GLY A 275 0.48 -7.29 7.09
CA GLY A 275 -0.32 -8.22 6.29
C GLY A 275 0.36 -8.63 4.99
N GLY A 276 1.06 -7.68 4.34
CA GLY A 276 1.82 -7.93 3.12
C GLY A 276 3.02 -8.89 3.32
N ALA A 277 3.55 -9.00 4.53
CA ALA A 277 4.55 -10.03 4.85
C ALA A 277 3.90 -11.41 5.11
N VAL A 278 2.71 -11.43 5.70
CA VAL A 278 1.98 -12.68 6.03
C VAL A 278 1.33 -13.29 4.80
N GLY A 279 0.77 -12.48 3.92
CA GLY A 279 0.00 -12.92 2.75
C GLY A 279 0.76 -13.87 1.82
N PRO A 280 1.93 -13.47 1.28
CA PRO A 280 2.71 -14.33 0.40
C PRO A 280 3.15 -15.63 1.07
N LEU A 281 3.43 -15.63 2.37
CA LEU A 281 3.77 -16.86 3.11
C LEU A 281 2.60 -17.83 3.14
N LEU A 282 1.40 -17.34 3.43
CA LEU A 282 0.19 -18.17 3.42
C LEU A 282 -0.14 -18.68 2.02
N MET A 283 -0.04 -17.77 1.03
CA MET A 283 -0.32 -18.12 -0.37
C MET A 283 0.69 -19.17 -0.91
N GLY A 284 1.98 -18.99 -0.61
CA GLY A 284 3.02 -19.96 -0.97
C GLY A 284 2.77 -21.33 -0.35
N TYR A 285 2.46 -21.37 0.95
CA TYR A 285 2.11 -22.62 1.61
C TYR A 285 0.89 -23.32 0.96
N VAL A 286 -0.15 -22.56 0.62
CA VAL A 286 -1.32 -23.14 -0.07
C VAL A 286 -0.95 -23.62 -1.49
N ALA A 287 -0.11 -22.89 -2.21
CA ALA A 287 0.37 -23.30 -3.53
C ALA A 287 1.16 -24.61 -3.49
N ASP A 288 2.03 -24.77 -2.48
CA ASP A 288 2.86 -25.97 -2.30
C ASP A 288 2.03 -27.24 -2.00
N ILE A 289 0.91 -27.11 -1.29
CA ILE A 289 0.05 -28.24 -0.92
C ILE A 289 -1.13 -28.49 -1.88
N SER A 290 -1.34 -27.56 -2.84
CA SER A 290 -2.47 -27.65 -3.77
C SER A 290 -2.08 -27.25 -5.19
N THR A 291 -2.71 -26.24 -5.76
CA THR A 291 -2.40 -25.66 -7.07
C THR A 291 -2.18 -24.16 -6.96
N MET A 292 -1.40 -23.60 -7.90
CA MET A 292 -1.18 -22.15 -7.96
C MET A 292 -2.50 -21.38 -8.04
N SER A 293 -3.44 -21.81 -8.85
CA SER A 293 -4.77 -21.17 -8.97
C SER A 293 -5.56 -21.21 -7.66
N PHE A 294 -5.53 -22.36 -6.94
CA PHE A 294 -6.25 -22.51 -5.67
C PHE A 294 -5.64 -21.65 -4.55
N SER A 295 -4.35 -21.32 -4.62
CA SER A 295 -3.69 -20.45 -3.63
C SER A 295 -4.33 -19.05 -3.57
N PHE A 296 -5.04 -18.61 -4.62
CA PHE A 296 -5.81 -17.37 -4.65
C PHE A 296 -7.00 -17.36 -3.67
N VAL A 297 -7.29 -18.47 -2.98
CA VAL A 297 -8.21 -18.46 -1.83
C VAL A 297 -7.73 -17.51 -0.73
N VAL A 298 -6.41 -17.26 -0.60
CA VAL A 298 -5.85 -16.34 0.39
C VAL A 298 -6.26 -14.90 0.10
N PRO A 299 -6.01 -14.31 -1.09
CA PRO A 299 -6.54 -12.99 -1.43
C PRO A 299 -8.06 -12.94 -1.49
N LEU A 300 -8.73 -14.01 -1.90
CA LEU A 300 -10.20 -14.10 -1.88
C LEU A 300 -10.75 -13.89 -0.46
N PHE A 301 -10.16 -14.52 0.55
CA PHE A 301 -10.52 -14.32 1.95
C PHE A 301 -10.28 -12.87 2.40
N GLY A 302 -9.14 -12.29 2.04
CA GLY A 302 -8.81 -10.89 2.35
C GLY A 302 -9.86 -9.92 1.79
N TYR A 303 -10.21 -10.06 0.51
CA TYR A 303 -11.25 -9.22 -0.11
C TYR A 303 -12.65 -9.48 0.43
N ALA A 304 -12.98 -10.71 0.86
CA ALA A 304 -14.25 -10.99 1.51
C ALA A 304 -14.40 -10.21 2.83
N VAL A 305 -13.32 -10.09 3.62
CA VAL A 305 -13.32 -9.26 4.84
C VAL A 305 -13.51 -7.78 4.48
N VAL A 306 -12.84 -7.28 3.44
CA VAL A 306 -13.02 -5.91 2.94
C VAL A 306 -14.48 -5.68 2.48
N LEU A 307 -15.09 -6.65 1.80
CA LEU A 307 -16.48 -6.58 1.36
C LEU A 307 -17.44 -6.48 2.56
N ILE A 308 -17.24 -7.28 3.60
CA ILE A 308 -18.04 -7.20 4.84
C ILE A 308 -17.90 -5.83 5.49
N TYR A 309 -16.67 -5.33 5.64
CA TYR A 309 -16.41 -3.99 6.17
C TYR A 309 -17.11 -2.90 5.37
N SER A 310 -16.93 -2.90 4.05
CA SER A 310 -17.50 -1.89 3.16
C SER A 310 -19.04 -1.89 3.19
N TYR A 311 -19.67 -3.07 3.28
CA TYR A 311 -21.11 -3.20 3.47
C TYR A 311 -21.57 -2.60 4.82
N MET A 312 -20.85 -2.91 5.91
CA MET A 312 -21.20 -2.40 7.23
C MET A 312 -21.08 -0.88 7.33
N VAL A 313 -20.04 -0.31 6.70
CA VAL A 313 -19.84 1.15 6.65
C VAL A 313 -20.91 1.80 5.77
N MET A 314 -21.16 1.26 4.58
CA MET A 314 -22.19 1.77 3.67
C MET A 314 -23.58 1.76 4.31
N ALA A 315 -23.91 0.70 5.04
CA ALA A 315 -25.19 0.54 5.75
C ALA A 315 -25.26 1.32 7.09
N LYS A 316 -24.23 2.12 7.43
CA LYS A 316 -24.09 2.89 8.69
C LYS A 316 -24.22 2.03 9.96
N LYS A 317 -23.84 0.75 9.91
CA LYS A 317 -23.90 -0.17 11.06
C LYS A 317 -22.72 -0.03 12.02
N LEU A 318 -21.68 0.69 11.63
CA LEU A 318 -20.45 0.89 12.40
C LEU A 318 -20.35 2.30 13.03
N TYR A 319 -21.29 3.20 12.73
CA TYR A 319 -21.40 4.55 13.29
C TYR A 319 -22.38 4.59 14.45
#